data_663840564ca41fe0630b82bcece37dd2
#
_entry.id   663840564ca41fe0630b82bcece37dd2
#
_cell.length_a   1.000
_cell.length_b   1.000
_cell.length_c   1.000
_cell.angle_alpha   90.00
_cell.angle_beta   90.00
_cell.angle_gamma   90.00
#
_symmetry.space_group_name_H-M   'P 1'
#
loop_
_entity.id
_entity.type
_entity.pdbx_description
1 polymer ?
#
loop_
_entity_poly.entity_id
_entity_poly.type
_entity_poly.pdbx_seq_one_letter_code
_entity_poly.pdbx_strand_id
1 'polypeptide(L)'
;NGVVYSEMKGAFADVDTLMQSELSRLLYPDTSDGFVSGGHPEHIPELSWEQFVAAHRRFYHPSNARIFLDGHMQIDEILRYIDEEYLSKYDYRAPDFDFSVQKPTTGEKTILYEAREGEETLAHMAAAKILCSHKDVETIYAAKILADYLTGSNEAPLTRAFLERGLAQDVSLQIEDGVFQPNLCFLARNTVPENFTKIRETLAETARSLVQSGLDREALAASLERFAFRRREISEPYGVTLALRALDGWLYGDDPLTHIDSTKIFDSLRDRLDSDYFPKLLQTMLADAGDKVYLYALPSTSKGREDAQREAARAQAQFAALDENAQQRTREAVASMQRWQQTPDAEEALCSLPHLELADVPQEAVPIRTRETTLDGAPVLKVD
;
A
#
# COMPACT_ATOMS: atom_id res chain seq x y z
N ASN A 1 21.54 -1.17 -15.79
CA ASN A 1 20.46 -0.41 -15.19
C ASN A 1 19.12 -0.86 -15.81
N GLY A 2 18.34 -1.64 -15.06
CA GLY A 2 16.98 -2.00 -15.45
C GLY A 2 15.97 -0.98 -14.94
N VAL A 3 14.84 -0.81 -15.63
CA VAL A 3 13.77 0.13 -15.22
C VAL A 3 13.28 -0.21 -13.82
N VAL A 4 12.90 -1.47 -13.57
CA VAL A 4 12.42 -1.93 -12.26
C VAL A 4 13.44 -1.68 -11.14
N TYR A 5 14.73 -1.93 -11.40
CA TYR A 5 15.78 -1.63 -10.42
C TYR A 5 15.82 -0.13 -10.05
N SER A 6 15.75 0.74 -11.06
CA SER A 6 15.79 2.19 -10.84
C SER A 6 14.53 2.69 -10.12
N GLU A 7 13.36 2.16 -10.45
CA GLU A 7 12.10 2.46 -9.78
C GLU A 7 12.13 2.03 -8.32
N MET A 8 12.56 0.79 -8.04
CA MET A 8 12.64 0.30 -6.66
C MET A 8 13.70 1.02 -5.85
N LYS A 9 14.82 1.39 -6.46
CA LYS A 9 15.83 2.24 -5.80
C LYS A 9 15.27 3.61 -5.44
N GLY A 10 14.48 4.22 -6.33
CA GLY A 10 13.76 5.47 -6.06
C GLY A 10 12.74 5.32 -4.94
N ALA A 11 11.95 4.25 -4.95
CA ALA A 11 10.96 3.97 -3.91
C ALA A 11 11.60 3.80 -2.52
N PHE A 12 12.72 3.08 -2.44
CA PHE A 12 13.46 2.86 -1.18
C PHE A 12 14.28 4.08 -0.70
N ALA A 13 14.35 5.14 -1.48
CA ALA A 13 14.87 6.43 -1.01
C ALA A 13 13.86 7.18 -0.13
N ASP A 14 12.57 6.82 -0.21
CA ASP A 14 11.52 7.34 0.66
C ASP A 14 11.51 6.61 2.00
N VAL A 15 11.49 7.36 3.11
CA VAL A 15 11.58 6.79 4.46
C VAL A 15 10.34 5.97 4.83
N ASP A 16 9.15 6.37 4.38
CA ASP A 16 7.92 5.62 4.69
C ASP A 16 7.93 4.26 3.97
N THR A 17 8.35 4.21 2.71
CA THR A 17 8.52 2.97 1.94
C THR A 17 9.55 2.04 2.59
N LEU A 18 10.69 2.60 3.00
CA LEU A 18 11.73 1.84 3.69
C LEU A 18 11.21 1.27 5.02
N MET A 19 10.52 2.09 5.82
CA MET A 19 9.93 1.66 7.07
C MET A 19 8.86 0.58 6.87
N GLN A 20 7.97 0.75 5.90
CA GLN A 20 6.94 -0.25 5.59
C GLN A 20 7.56 -1.59 5.19
N SER A 21 8.57 -1.59 4.33
CA SER A 21 9.28 -2.81 3.94
C SER A 21 9.91 -3.53 5.13
N GLU A 22 10.57 -2.79 6.01
CA GLU A 22 11.23 -3.38 7.18
C GLU A 22 10.24 -3.83 8.26
N LEU A 23 9.11 -3.14 8.42
CA LEU A 23 8.02 -3.59 9.29
C LEU A 23 7.38 -4.88 8.77
N SER A 24 7.13 -4.98 7.47
CA SER A 24 6.60 -6.21 6.88
C SER A 24 7.54 -7.39 7.13
N ARG A 25 8.85 -7.21 7.00
CA ARG A 25 9.84 -8.25 7.30
C ARG A 25 9.87 -8.66 8.78
N LEU A 26 9.61 -7.72 9.70
CA LEU A 26 9.51 -8.02 11.13
C LEU A 26 8.19 -8.72 11.48
N LEU A 27 7.09 -8.33 10.84
CA LEU A 27 5.77 -8.91 11.08
C LEU A 27 5.61 -10.30 10.47
N TYR A 28 6.15 -10.49 9.26
CA TYR A 28 5.93 -11.68 8.44
C TYR A 28 7.24 -12.35 8.01
N PRO A 29 8.13 -12.72 8.96
CA PRO A 29 9.43 -13.29 8.62
C PRO A 29 9.36 -14.64 7.89
N ASP A 30 8.27 -15.40 8.07
CA ASP A 30 8.12 -16.77 7.58
C ASP A 30 7.17 -16.88 6.37
N THR A 31 6.59 -15.77 5.90
CA THR A 31 5.58 -15.76 4.82
C THR A 31 5.92 -14.77 3.71
N SER A 32 5.19 -14.86 2.59
CA SER A 32 5.37 -13.97 1.44
C SER A 32 5.09 -12.49 1.74
N ASP A 33 4.24 -12.21 2.73
CA ASP A 33 3.87 -10.85 3.11
C ASP A 33 5.07 -10.05 3.70
N GLY A 34 6.15 -10.75 4.08
CA GLY A 34 7.41 -10.13 4.49
C GLY A 34 8.28 -9.59 3.36
N PHE A 35 7.89 -9.80 2.10
CA PHE A 35 8.68 -9.40 0.94
C PHE A 35 7.97 -8.30 0.14
N VAL A 36 8.78 -7.45 -0.49
CA VAL A 36 8.28 -6.38 -1.37
C VAL A 36 8.02 -6.95 -2.76
N SER A 37 6.82 -6.77 -3.30
CA SER A 37 6.40 -7.32 -4.60
C SER A 37 7.24 -6.81 -5.77
N GLY A 38 7.69 -5.56 -5.75
CA GLY A 38 8.59 -4.98 -6.76
C GLY A 38 10.04 -5.45 -6.66
N GLY A 39 10.39 -6.15 -5.58
CA GLY A 39 11.74 -6.62 -5.27
C GLY A 39 12.59 -5.59 -4.51
N HIS A 40 13.44 -6.08 -3.63
CA HIS A 40 14.37 -5.22 -2.89
C HIS A 40 15.54 -4.82 -3.81
N PRO A 41 15.91 -3.53 -3.91
CA PRO A 41 16.92 -3.07 -4.87
C PRO A 41 18.30 -3.72 -4.68
N GLU A 42 18.66 -4.12 -3.46
CA GLU A 42 19.92 -4.84 -3.22
C GLU A 42 19.92 -6.25 -3.80
N HIS A 43 18.75 -6.90 -3.94
CA HIS A 43 18.62 -8.28 -4.38
C HIS A 43 18.22 -8.44 -5.85
N ILE A 44 17.57 -7.44 -6.46
CA ILE A 44 17.21 -7.48 -7.89
C ILE A 44 18.41 -7.85 -8.78
N PRO A 45 19.62 -7.28 -8.60
CA PRO A 45 20.77 -7.63 -9.42
C PRO A 45 21.35 -9.04 -9.18
N GLU A 46 20.86 -9.77 -8.19
CA GLU A 46 21.30 -11.16 -7.89
C GLU A 46 20.48 -12.19 -8.66
N LEU A 47 19.33 -11.81 -9.23
CA LEU A 47 18.47 -12.70 -9.98
C LEU A 47 19.13 -13.15 -11.28
N SER A 48 19.16 -14.46 -11.51
CA SER A 48 19.54 -15.00 -12.82
C SER A 48 18.34 -15.00 -13.77
N TRP A 49 18.62 -15.04 -15.07
CA TRP A 49 17.59 -15.17 -16.10
C TRP A 49 16.72 -16.42 -15.89
N GLU A 50 17.35 -17.53 -15.52
CA GLU A 50 16.67 -18.79 -15.28
C GLU A 50 15.71 -18.70 -14.09
N GLN A 51 16.12 -18.06 -13.00
CA GLN A 51 15.25 -17.81 -11.82
C GLN A 51 14.07 -16.93 -12.19
N PHE A 52 14.33 -15.86 -12.93
CA PHE A 52 13.29 -14.94 -13.38
C PHE A 52 12.23 -15.63 -14.25
N VAL A 53 12.69 -16.39 -15.27
CA VAL A 53 11.79 -17.14 -16.16
C VAL A 53 11.06 -18.25 -15.42
N ALA A 54 11.71 -18.94 -14.48
CA ALA A 54 11.08 -19.98 -13.68
C ALA A 54 9.97 -19.43 -12.79
N ALA A 55 10.18 -18.28 -12.14
CA ALA A 55 9.16 -17.59 -11.35
C ALA A 55 7.96 -17.18 -12.23
N HIS A 56 8.22 -16.59 -13.40
CA HIS A 56 7.17 -16.24 -14.36
C HIS A 56 6.34 -17.47 -14.75
N ARG A 57 6.97 -18.55 -15.17
CA ARG A 57 6.28 -19.79 -15.58
C ARG A 57 5.50 -20.45 -14.44
N ARG A 58 5.96 -20.27 -13.21
CA ARG A 58 5.29 -20.82 -12.04
C ARG A 58 4.01 -20.08 -11.71
N PHE A 59 4.06 -18.77 -11.66
CA PHE A 59 2.97 -17.94 -11.14
C PHE A 59 2.04 -17.37 -12.21
N TYR A 60 2.56 -17.09 -13.41
CA TYR A 60 1.78 -16.51 -14.52
C TYR A 60 1.14 -17.62 -15.35
N HIS A 61 0.05 -18.17 -14.85
CA HIS A 61 -0.75 -19.18 -15.50
C HIS A 61 -2.22 -18.83 -15.37
N PRO A 62 -3.09 -19.07 -16.40
CA PRO A 62 -4.51 -18.72 -16.32
C PRO A 62 -5.23 -19.30 -15.10
N SER A 63 -4.86 -20.51 -14.65
CA SER A 63 -5.44 -21.12 -13.45
C SER A 63 -5.15 -20.33 -12.15
N ASN A 64 -4.18 -19.42 -12.16
CA ASN A 64 -3.84 -18.53 -11.05
C ASN A 64 -4.30 -17.09 -11.29
N ALA A 65 -5.07 -16.84 -12.36
CA ALA A 65 -5.57 -15.50 -12.68
C ALA A 65 -6.95 -15.24 -12.07
N ARG A 66 -7.21 -13.99 -11.76
CA ARG A 66 -8.52 -13.45 -11.44
C ARG A 66 -8.82 -12.34 -12.44
N ILE A 67 -9.97 -12.39 -13.09
CA ILE A 67 -10.34 -11.44 -14.13
C ILE A 67 -11.54 -10.65 -13.62
N PHE A 68 -11.38 -9.34 -13.52
CA PHE A 68 -12.45 -8.40 -13.19
C PHE A 68 -12.71 -7.50 -14.40
N LEU A 69 -13.97 -7.37 -14.80
CA LEU A 69 -14.40 -6.54 -15.92
C LEU A 69 -15.39 -5.50 -15.40
N ASP A 70 -15.16 -4.25 -15.70
CA ASP A 70 -16.05 -3.13 -15.37
C ASP A 70 -16.19 -2.19 -16.57
N GLY A 71 -17.40 -1.65 -16.76
CA GLY A 71 -17.70 -0.70 -17.82
C GLY A 71 -18.77 -1.18 -18.80
N HIS A 72 -19.10 -0.31 -19.77
CA HIS A 72 -20.07 -0.63 -20.80
C HIS A 72 -19.38 -1.42 -21.94
N MET A 73 -19.64 -2.72 -22.00
CA MET A 73 -18.97 -3.62 -22.95
C MET A 73 -19.88 -4.77 -23.41
N GLN A 74 -19.53 -5.39 -24.54
CA GLN A 74 -20.19 -6.60 -25.04
C GLN A 74 -19.58 -7.83 -24.34
N ILE A 75 -20.12 -8.18 -23.16
CA ILE A 75 -19.56 -9.21 -22.28
C ILE A 75 -19.34 -10.54 -23.01
N ASP A 76 -20.31 -11.03 -23.77
CA ASP A 76 -20.20 -12.31 -24.47
C ASP A 76 -19.06 -12.34 -25.51
N GLU A 77 -18.79 -11.21 -26.16
CA GLU A 77 -17.69 -11.09 -27.12
C GLU A 77 -16.34 -11.11 -26.39
N ILE A 78 -16.25 -10.40 -25.27
CA ILE A 78 -15.01 -10.34 -24.48
C ILE A 78 -14.72 -11.70 -23.85
N LEU A 79 -15.71 -12.37 -23.27
CA LEU A 79 -15.55 -13.71 -22.70
C LEU A 79 -15.12 -14.72 -23.76
N ARG A 80 -15.71 -14.67 -24.96
CA ARG A 80 -15.30 -15.52 -26.09
C ARG A 80 -13.86 -15.23 -26.50
N TYR A 81 -13.49 -13.96 -26.64
CA TYR A 81 -12.13 -13.56 -26.98
C TYR A 81 -11.10 -14.05 -25.93
N ILE A 82 -11.41 -13.89 -24.62
CA ILE A 82 -10.56 -14.36 -23.53
C ILE A 82 -10.40 -15.89 -23.60
N ASP A 83 -11.49 -16.61 -23.85
CA ASP A 83 -11.44 -18.07 -23.95
C ASP A 83 -10.65 -18.53 -25.18
N GLU A 84 -11.02 -18.07 -26.39
CA GLU A 84 -10.41 -18.50 -27.65
C GLU A 84 -8.94 -18.11 -27.76
N GLU A 85 -8.59 -16.89 -27.32
CA GLU A 85 -7.23 -16.37 -27.48
C GLU A 85 -6.28 -16.74 -26.34
N TYR A 86 -6.80 -17.04 -25.15
CA TYR A 86 -5.98 -17.29 -23.97
C TYR A 86 -6.31 -18.60 -23.27
N LEU A 87 -7.50 -18.76 -22.71
CA LEU A 87 -7.78 -19.83 -21.75
C LEU A 87 -7.80 -21.22 -22.40
N SER A 88 -8.38 -21.36 -23.59
CA SER A 88 -8.45 -22.64 -24.33
C SER A 88 -7.08 -23.22 -24.73
N LYS A 89 -6.04 -22.41 -24.66
CA LYS A 89 -4.66 -22.82 -24.97
C LYS A 89 -3.94 -23.48 -23.80
N TYR A 90 -4.56 -23.55 -22.63
CA TYR A 90 -3.98 -24.08 -21.41
C TYR A 90 -4.89 -25.09 -20.72
N ASP A 91 -4.33 -26.16 -20.26
CA ASP A 91 -5.01 -27.08 -19.35
C ASP A 91 -5.03 -26.51 -17.92
N TYR A 92 -6.05 -26.88 -17.16
CA TYR A 92 -6.10 -26.50 -15.75
C TYR A 92 -4.90 -27.07 -14.98
N ARG A 93 -4.24 -26.20 -14.22
CA ARG A 93 -3.17 -26.58 -13.30
C ARG A 93 -3.43 -25.96 -11.94
N ALA A 94 -3.57 -26.81 -10.91
CA ALA A 94 -3.69 -26.30 -9.54
C ALA A 94 -2.47 -25.45 -9.18
N PRO A 95 -2.65 -24.27 -8.56
CA PRO A 95 -1.54 -23.51 -8.03
C PRO A 95 -0.71 -24.35 -7.06
N ASP A 96 0.62 -24.27 -7.16
CA ASP A 96 1.57 -25.04 -6.35
C ASP A 96 2.09 -24.26 -5.13
N PHE A 97 1.27 -23.37 -4.59
CA PHE A 97 1.55 -22.59 -3.40
C PHE A 97 0.35 -22.57 -2.47
N ASP A 98 0.63 -22.34 -1.20
CA ASP A 98 -0.38 -22.16 -0.14
C ASP A 98 -0.04 -20.93 0.68
N PHE A 99 -1.06 -20.33 1.29
CA PHE A 99 -0.89 -19.20 2.19
C PHE A 99 -0.69 -19.72 3.61
N SER A 100 0.51 -19.47 4.14
CA SER A 100 0.85 -19.86 5.51
C SER A 100 0.48 -18.76 6.50
N VAL A 101 -0.05 -19.17 7.64
CA VAL A 101 -0.37 -18.27 8.75
C VAL A 101 0.91 -17.93 9.51
N GLN A 102 1.26 -16.65 9.54
CA GLN A 102 2.35 -16.14 10.36
C GLN A 102 1.94 -16.18 11.85
N LYS A 103 2.79 -16.76 12.67
CA LYS A 103 2.63 -16.67 14.13
C LYS A 103 2.94 -15.25 14.59
N PRO A 104 2.27 -14.77 15.66
CA PRO A 104 2.60 -13.47 16.22
C PRO A 104 4.09 -13.31 16.49
N THR A 105 4.63 -12.16 16.10
CA THR A 105 6.04 -11.84 16.22
C THR A 105 6.27 -10.71 17.24
N THR A 106 7.44 -10.70 17.84
CA THR A 106 7.94 -9.60 18.68
C THR A 106 9.36 -9.28 18.25
N GLY A 107 9.76 -8.04 18.41
CA GLY A 107 11.12 -7.64 18.10
C GLY A 107 11.27 -6.15 17.92
N GLU A 108 12.52 -5.72 17.82
CA GLU A 108 12.87 -4.32 17.59
C GLU A 108 13.98 -4.26 16.54
N LYS A 109 13.90 -3.25 15.65
CA LYS A 109 14.94 -2.98 14.65
C LYS A 109 15.19 -1.49 14.53
N THR A 110 16.44 -1.12 14.40
CA THR A 110 16.84 0.25 14.02
C THR A 110 17.37 0.24 12.60
N ILE A 111 16.89 1.18 11.81
CA ILE A 111 17.36 1.42 10.44
C ILE A 111 17.88 2.84 10.31
N LEU A 112 18.76 3.06 9.33
CA LEU A 112 19.18 4.39 8.93
C LEU A 112 18.48 4.76 7.63
N TYR A 113 18.06 6.00 7.52
CA TYR A 113 17.57 6.57 6.27
C TYR A 113 18.39 7.81 5.87
N GLU A 114 18.43 8.16 4.59
CA GLU A 114 19.13 9.35 4.12
C GLU A 114 18.34 10.59 4.52
N ALA A 115 18.93 11.40 5.41
CA ALA A 115 18.32 12.65 5.86
C ALA A 115 18.44 13.71 4.77
N ARG A 116 17.37 14.47 4.55
CA ARG A 116 17.42 15.70 3.74
C ARG A 116 18.05 16.83 4.54
N GLU A 117 18.46 17.87 3.85
CA GLU A 117 18.98 19.09 4.49
C GLU A 117 17.91 19.68 5.41
N GLY A 118 18.27 19.90 6.67
CA GLY A 118 17.37 20.38 7.74
C GLY A 118 16.59 19.29 8.49
N GLU A 119 16.71 18.01 8.10
CA GLU A 119 16.04 16.87 8.75
C GLU A 119 17.00 15.96 9.53
N GLU A 120 18.24 16.40 9.76
CA GLU A 120 19.33 15.57 10.31
C GLU A 120 19.07 15.08 11.75
N THR A 121 18.09 15.66 12.42
CA THR A 121 17.68 15.28 13.79
C THR A 121 16.34 14.60 13.87
N LEU A 122 15.59 14.51 12.75
CA LEU A 122 14.26 13.95 12.72
C LEU A 122 14.34 12.43 12.68
N ALA A 123 13.80 11.80 13.68
CA ALA A 123 13.65 10.34 13.72
C ALA A 123 12.18 9.94 13.53
N HIS A 124 11.95 8.67 13.20
CA HIS A 124 10.61 8.12 13.09
C HIS A 124 10.54 6.81 13.88
N MET A 125 9.37 6.52 14.42
CA MET A 125 9.12 5.28 15.14
C MET A 125 7.82 4.65 14.66
N ALA A 126 7.85 3.35 14.44
CA ALA A 126 6.65 2.57 14.20
C ALA A 126 6.48 1.46 15.23
N ALA A 127 5.22 1.14 15.54
CA ALA A 127 4.83 -0.03 16.32
C ALA A 127 3.73 -0.77 15.56
N ALA A 128 3.93 -2.05 15.29
CA ALA A 128 2.99 -2.82 14.49
C ALA A 128 2.71 -4.20 15.07
N LYS A 129 1.55 -4.76 14.74
CA LYS A 129 1.17 -6.14 15.08
C LYS A 129 0.21 -6.70 14.04
N ILE A 130 0.19 -8.02 13.89
CA ILE A 130 -0.84 -8.74 13.14
C ILE A 130 -2.17 -8.57 13.91
N LEU A 131 -3.21 -8.19 13.19
CA LEU A 131 -4.51 -7.87 13.77
C LEU A 131 -5.44 -9.09 13.80
N CYS A 132 -5.71 -9.68 12.65
CA CYS A 132 -6.67 -10.77 12.47
C CYS A 132 -6.43 -11.53 11.16
N SER A 133 -7.32 -12.43 10.80
CA SER A 133 -7.38 -13.05 9.46
C SER A 133 -8.07 -12.11 8.47
N HIS A 134 -7.70 -12.18 7.18
CA HIS A 134 -8.40 -11.49 6.08
C HIS A 134 -9.92 -11.78 6.06
N LYS A 135 -10.34 -12.94 6.56
CA LYS A 135 -11.76 -13.34 6.64
C LYS A 135 -12.57 -12.56 7.67
N ASP A 136 -11.92 -11.96 8.64
CA ASP A 136 -12.59 -11.20 9.70
C ASP A 136 -12.78 -9.72 9.28
N VAL A 137 -13.58 -9.53 8.23
CA VAL A 137 -13.82 -8.22 7.61
C VAL A 137 -14.47 -7.24 8.59
N GLU A 138 -15.29 -7.74 9.53
CA GLU A 138 -15.91 -6.91 10.55
C GLU A 138 -14.86 -6.31 11.51
N THR A 139 -13.92 -7.11 11.98
CA THR A 139 -12.80 -6.63 12.82
C THR A 139 -11.90 -5.68 12.04
N ILE A 140 -11.63 -5.93 10.76
CA ILE A 140 -10.84 -5.04 9.90
C ILE A 140 -11.51 -3.66 9.82
N TYR A 141 -12.82 -3.61 9.53
CA TYR A 141 -13.54 -2.34 9.40
C TYR A 141 -13.67 -1.61 10.75
N ALA A 142 -13.94 -2.35 11.82
CA ALA A 142 -13.97 -1.79 13.16
C ALA A 142 -12.62 -1.18 13.56
N ALA A 143 -11.52 -1.84 13.21
CA ALA A 143 -10.17 -1.33 13.47
C ALA A 143 -9.87 -0.07 12.63
N LYS A 144 -10.31 0.00 11.37
CA LYS A 144 -10.20 1.22 10.54
C LYS A 144 -11.01 2.38 11.12
N ILE A 145 -12.22 2.11 11.63
CA ILE A 145 -13.05 3.11 12.31
C ILE A 145 -12.37 3.60 13.59
N LEU A 146 -11.81 2.69 14.41
CA LEU A 146 -11.03 3.06 15.58
C LEU A 146 -9.78 3.86 15.22
N ALA A 147 -9.10 3.52 14.15
CA ALA A 147 -7.93 4.27 13.69
C ALA A 147 -8.29 5.72 13.33
N ASP A 148 -9.41 5.93 12.61
CA ASP A 148 -9.93 7.27 12.31
C ASP A 148 -10.38 8.01 13.60
N TYR A 149 -11.04 7.33 14.53
CA TYR A 149 -11.42 7.89 15.83
C TYR A 149 -10.19 8.35 16.63
N LEU A 150 -9.11 7.58 16.62
CA LEU A 150 -7.92 7.81 17.44
C LEU A 150 -6.97 8.85 16.82
N THR A 151 -6.84 8.89 15.49
CA THR A 151 -5.82 9.70 14.78
C THR A 151 -6.34 10.46 13.57
N GLY A 152 -7.64 10.46 13.30
CA GLY A 152 -8.22 11.08 12.09
C GLY A 152 -8.22 12.61 12.07
N SER A 153 -7.83 13.28 13.16
CA SER A 153 -7.70 14.73 13.27
C SER A 153 -6.75 15.12 14.39
N ASN A 154 -6.36 16.39 14.46
CA ASN A 154 -5.52 16.91 15.56
C ASN A 154 -6.24 16.84 16.93
N GLU A 155 -7.55 16.87 16.96
CA GLU A 155 -8.37 16.73 18.18
C GLU A 155 -8.63 15.25 18.54
N ALA A 156 -8.27 14.33 17.69
CA ALA A 156 -8.43 12.90 17.96
C ALA A 156 -7.63 12.49 19.21
N PRO A 157 -8.15 11.59 20.05
CA PRO A 157 -7.60 11.36 21.39
C PRO A 157 -6.13 11.02 21.41
N LEU A 158 -5.67 10.18 20.50
CA LEU A 158 -4.29 9.75 20.45
C LEU A 158 -3.40 10.87 19.87
N THR A 159 -3.79 11.47 18.77
CA THR A 159 -3.05 12.60 18.15
C THR A 159 -2.85 13.72 19.15
N ARG A 160 -3.92 14.15 19.82
CA ARG A 160 -3.85 15.20 20.85
C ARG A 160 -2.88 14.86 21.99
N ALA A 161 -2.93 13.61 22.49
CA ALA A 161 -2.04 13.18 23.58
C ALA A 161 -0.56 13.27 23.20
N PHE A 162 -0.22 13.07 21.94
CA PHE A 162 1.16 13.17 21.43
C PHE A 162 1.58 14.61 21.15
N LEU A 163 0.70 15.41 20.55
CA LEU A 163 0.98 16.82 20.25
C LEU A 163 1.15 17.65 21.51
N GLU A 164 0.25 17.49 22.51
CA GLU A 164 0.31 18.21 23.78
C GLU A 164 1.60 17.91 24.57
N ARG A 165 2.15 16.69 24.43
CA ARG A 165 3.40 16.28 25.08
C ARG A 165 4.65 16.58 24.25
N GLY A 166 4.49 17.08 23.02
CA GLY A 166 5.62 17.37 22.12
C GLY A 166 6.44 16.12 21.76
N LEU A 167 5.79 14.94 21.64
CA LEU A 167 6.50 13.67 21.43
C LEU A 167 6.80 13.40 19.95
N ALA A 168 5.97 13.87 19.05
CA ALA A 168 6.12 13.76 17.60
C ALA A 168 5.36 14.91 16.93
N GLN A 169 5.72 15.25 15.70
CA GLN A 169 5.00 16.28 14.92
C GLN A 169 3.73 15.72 14.27
N ASP A 170 3.74 14.43 13.95
CA ASP A 170 2.62 13.72 13.34
C ASP A 170 2.52 12.30 13.87
N VAL A 171 1.29 11.81 14.07
CA VAL A 171 1.01 10.42 14.41
C VAL A 171 -0.15 9.89 13.58
N SER A 172 -0.03 8.65 13.16
CA SER A 172 -1.09 7.95 12.44
C SER A 172 -1.23 6.51 12.90
N LEU A 173 -2.45 6.00 12.80
CA LEU A 173 -2.79 4.61 13.02
C LEU A 173 -3.39 4.06 11.73
N GLN A 174 -2.78 3.04 11.16
CA GLN A 174 -3.15 2.49 9.86
C GLN A 174 -3.47 1.02 9.99
N ILE A 175 -4.44 0.56 9.22
CA ILE A 175 -4.78 -0.86 9.08
C ILE A 175 -4.46 -1.25 7.64
N GLU A 176 -3.45 -2.09 7.48
CA GLU A 176 -3.08 -2.69 6.21
C GLU A 176 -3.87 -3.99 6.05
N ASP A 177 -4.78 -4.03 5.09
CA ASP A 177 -5.68 -5.17 4.83
C ASP A 177 -5.49 -5.82 3.45
N GLY A 178 -4.57 -5.32 2.62
CA GLY A 178 -4.19 -5.93 1.34
C GLY A 178 -3.27 -7.15 1.46
N VAL A 179 -3.21 -7.79 2.63
CA VAL A 179 -2.33 -8.93 2.97
C VAL A 179 -3.13 -10.08 3.56
N PHE A 180 -2.55 -11.29 3.55
CA PHE A 180 -3.24 -12.49 4.05
C PHE A 180 -3.65 -12.38 5.53
N GLN A 181 -2.85 -11.73 6.34
CA GLN A 181 -3.16 -11.40 7.72
C GLN A 181 -3.05 -9.89 7.95
N PRO A 182 -4.16 -9.15 7.93
CA PRO A 182 -4.16 -7.72 8.19
C PRO A 182 -3.39 -7.32 9.43
N ASN A 183 -2.72 -6.19 9.36
CA ASN A 183 -1.94 -5.67 10.46
C ASN A 183 -2.34 -4.24 10.83
N LEU A 184 -1.98 -3.88 12.05
CA LEU A 184 -2.08 -2.55 12.61
C LEU A 184 -0.69 -1.95 12.65
N CYS A 185 -0.53 -0.73 12.15
CA CYS A 185 0.68 0.06 12.25
C CYS A 185 0.40 1.43 12.88
N PHE A 186 1.00 1.67 14.04
CA PHE A 186 1.12 3.02 14.59
C PHE A 186 2.43 3.63 14.12
N LEU A 187 2.39 4.88 13.68
CA LEU A 187 3.54 5.60 13.17
C LEU A 187 3.63 6.98 13.83
N ALA A 188 4.78 7.28 14.42
CA ALA A 188 5.14 8.60 14.93
C ALA A 188 6.26 9.17 14.07
N ARG A 189 5.98 10.29 13.41
CA ARG A 189 6.91 10.97 12.49
C ARG A 189 7.50 12.22 13.11
N ASN A 190 8.70 12.54 12.66
CA ASN A 190 9.41 13.76 13.04
C ASN A 190 9.50 13.91 14.56
N THR A 191 10.07 12.91 15.19
CA THR A 191 10.40 12.85 16.62
C THR A 191 11.91 12.86 16.82
N VAL A 192 12.35 12.64 18.05
CA VAL A 192 13.78 12.47 18.40
C VAL A 192 13.95 11.13 19.14
N PRO A 193 15.14 10.51 19.05
CA PRO A 193 15.38 9.18 19.66
C PRO A 193 15.08 9.13 21.17
N GLU A 194 15.29 10.23 21.88
CA GLU A 194 15.06 10.37 23.32
C GLU A 194 13.57 10.20 23.69
N ASN A 195 12.68 10.38 22.73
CA ASN A 195 11.24 10.24 22.92
C ASN A 195 10.73 8.80 22.71
N PHE A 196 11.49 7.87 22.14
CA PHE A 196 10.98 6.55 21.75
C PHE A 196 10.34 5.78 22.91
N THR A 197 10.95 5.76 24.08
CA THR A 197 10.36 5.13 25.26
C THR A 197 9.06 5.79 25.68
N LYS A 198 9.03 7.13 25.72
CA LYS A 198 7.83 7.90 26.06
C LYS A 198 6.70 7.72 25.04
N ILE A 199 7.03 7.57 23.77
CA ILE A 199 6.07 7.28 22.70
C ILE A 199 5.40 5.93 22.96
N ARG A 200 6.17 4.88 23.25
CA ARG A 200 5.64 3.54 23.59
C ARG A 200 4.72 3.58 24.83
N GLU A 201 5.16 4.26 25.86
CA GLU A 201 4.40 4.43 27.10
C GLU A 201 3.11 5.20 26.87
N THR A 202 3.19 6.36 26.18
CA THR A 202 2.03 7.20 25.89
C THR A 202 0.99 6.48 25.03
N LEU A 203 1.43 5.70 24.03
CA LEU A 203 0.54 4.88 23.19
C LEU A 203 -0.28 3.92 24.05
N ALA A 204 0.38 3.14 24.91
CA ALA A 204 -0.28 2.16 25.78
C ALA A 204 -1.12 2.82 26.89
N GLU A 205 -0.65 3.90 27.49
CA GLU A 205 -1.37 4.64 28.53
C GLU A 205 -2.64 5.28 28.00
N THR A 206 -2.57 5.97 26.86
CA THR A 206 -3.73 6.59 26.23
C THR A 206 -4.78 5.55 25.88
N ALA A 207 -4.37 4.42 25.28
CA ALA A 207 -5.29 3.34 24.97
C ALA A 207 -5.96 2.77 26.23
N ARG A 208 -5.18 2.48 27.28
CA ARG A 208 -5.73 1.99 28.57
C ARG A 208 -6.68 2.99 29.21
N SER A 209 -6.34 4.28 29.18
CA SER A 209 -7.22 5.34 29.72
C SER A 209 -8.55 5.38 28.99
N LEU A 210 -8.55 5.31 27.65
CA LEU A 210 -9.76 5.29 26.83
C LEU A 210 -10.61 4.03 27.07
N VAL A 211 -9.98 2.87 27.26
CA VAL A 211 -10.69 1.62 27.63
C VAL A 211 -11.37 1.76 29.00
N GLN A 212 -10.71 2.40 29.97
CA GLN A 212 -11.24 2.56 31.33
C GLN A 212 -12.30 3.65 31.46
N SER A 213 -12.11 4.79 30.77
CA SER A 213 -13.04 5.94 30.84
C SER A 213 -14.24 5.77 29.91
N GLY A 214 -14.17 4.85 28.94
CA GLY A 214 -15.10 4.74 27.82
C GLY A 214 -14.69 5.59 26.63
N LEU A 215 -15.12 5.16 25.44
CA LEU A 215 -14.93 5.91 24.21
C LEU A 215 -16.06 6.95 24.07
N ASP A 216 -15.74 8.11 23.49
CA ASP A 216 -16.75 9.08 23.09
C ASP A 216 -17.60 8.46 21.99
N ARG A 217 -18.85 8.15 22.33
CA ARG A 217 -19.80 7.48 21.44
C ARG A 217 -20.14 8.30 20.20
N GLU A 218 -20.31 9.61 20.36
CA GLU A 218 -20.69 10.48 19.24
C GLU A 218 -19.52 10.60 18.25
N ALA A 219 -18.32 10.80 18.75
CA ALA A 219 -17.12 10.85 17.92
C ALA A 219 -16.84 9.52 17.22
N LEU A 220 -17.04 8.37 17.90
CA LEU A 220 -16.89 7.05 17.31
C LEU A 220 -17.95 6.79 16.23
N ALA A 221 -19.21 7.16 16.49
CA ALA A 221 -20.29 7.08 15.50
C ALA A 221 -20.00 7.95 14.29
N ALA A 222 -19.46 9.16 14.48
CA ALA A 222 -19.06 10.03 13.38
C ALA A 222 -17.94 9.42 12.53
N SER A 223 -16.98 8.75 13.14
CA SER A 223 -15.92 8.01 12.41
C SER A 223 -16.49 6.85 11.60
N LEU A 224 -17.44 6.09 12.19
CA LEU A 224 -18.14 5.02 11.50
C LEU A 224 -18.90 5.54 10.27
N GLU A 225 -19.70 6.61 10.45
CA GLU A 225 -20.48 7.15 9.33
C GLU A 225 -19.61 7.78 8.25
N ARG A 226 -18.49 8.44 8.58
CA ARG A 226 -17.50 8.89 7.59
C ARG A 226 -16.95 7.73 6.77
N PHE A 227 -16.58 6.63 7.43
CA PHE A 227 -16.05 5.46 6.75
C PHE A 227 -17.12 4.80 5.87
N ALA A 228 -18.34 4.63 6.37
CA ALA A 228 -19.47 4.10 5.61
C ALA A 228 -19.80 5.00 4.40
N PHE A 229 -19.73 6.32 4.54
CA PHE A 229 -19.95 7.28 3.46
C PHE A 229 -18.89 7.14 2.36
N ARG A 230 -17.59 7.17 2.74
CA ARG A 230 -16.47 7.00 1.80
C ARG A 230 -16.55 5.68 1.03
N ARG A 231 -17.07 4.61 1.65
CA ARG A 231 -17.26 3.31 0.98
C ARG A 231 -18.35 3.32 -0.09
N ARG A 232 -19.32 4.25 0.01
CA ARG A 232 -20.41 4.43 -0.96
C ARG A 232 -20.08 5.48 -2.03
N GLU A 233 -19.10 6.31 -1.76
CA GLU A 233 -18.70 7.37 -2.68
C GLU A 233 -18.17 6.77 -3.98
N ILE A 234 -18.68 7.27 -5.11
CA ILE A 234 -18.24 6.92 -6.45
C ILE A 234 -17.20 7.95 -6.88
N SER A 235 -15.95 7.53 -6.91
CA SER A 235 -14.83 8.35 -7.39
C SER A 235 -14.13 7.66 -8.55
N GLU A 236 -13.76 8.39 -9.58
CA GLU A 236 -12.99 7.85 -10.69
C GLU A 236 -11.53 7.56 -10.29
N PRO A 237 -10.95 6.45 -10.70
CA PRO A 237 -11.54 5.37 -11.53
C PRO A 237 -12.29 4.32 -10.68
N TYR A 238 -13.62 4.37 -10.70
CA TYR A 238 -14.47 3.54 -9.84
C TYR A 238 -14.32 2.04 -10.09
N GLY A 239 -14.21 1.64 -11.37
CA GLY A 239 -14.01 0.23 -11.74
C GLY A 239 -12.73 -0.35 -11.12
N VAL A 240 -11.63 0.40 -11.10
CA VAL A 240 -10.39 -0.01 -10.42
C VAL A 240 -10.60 -0.16 -8.92
N THR A 241 -11.33 0.77 -8.30
CA THR A 241 -11.67 0.70 -6.87
C THR A 241 -12.47 -0.56 -6.54
N LEU A 242 -13.46 -0.91 -7.38
CA LEU A 242 -14.25 -2.14 -7.21
C LEU A 242 -13.39 -3.40 -7.41
N ALA A 243 -12.52 -3.41 -8.42
CA ALA A 243 -11.60 -4.50 -8.68
C ALA A 243 -10.67 -4.76 -7.48
N LEU A 244 -10.04 -3.72 -6.93
CA LEU A 244 -9.18 -3.84 -5.77
C LEU A 244 -9.97 -4.35 -4.55
N ARG A 245 -11.16 -3.84 -4.30
CA ARG A 245 -12.05 -4.33 -3.23
C ARG A 245 -12.41 -5.81 -3.39
N ALA A 246 -12.73 -6.24 -4.61
CA ALA A 246 -13.00 -7.64 -4.88
C ALA A 246 -11.77 -8.52 -4.62
N LEU A 247 -10.59 -8.04 -5.00
CA LEU A 247 -9.33 -8.77 -4.86
C LEU A 247 -8.88 -8.92 -3.40
N ASP A 248 -9.24 -8.01 -2.49
CA ASP A 248 -8.84 -8.05 -1.08
C ASP A 248 -9.11 -9.42 -0.41
N GLY A 249 -10.21 -10.08 -0.73
CA GLY A 249 -10.52 -11.44 -0.27
C GLY A 249 -10.37 -12.51 -1.35
N TRP A 250 -10.72 -12.18 -2.61
CA TRP A 250 -10.75 -13.13 -3.71
C TRP A 250 -9.38 -13.77 -4.02
N LEU A 251 -8.30 -13.03 -3.83
CA LEU A 251 -6.93 -13.57 -3.98
C LEU A 251 -6.67 -14.71 -3.00
N TYR A 252 -7.29 -14.70 -1.84
CA TYR A 252 -7.16 -15.69 -0.78
C TYR A 252 -8.27 -16.74 -0.77
N GLY A 253 -9.16 -16.72 -1.80
CA GLY A 253 -10.20 -17.72 -1.99
C GLY A 253 -11.55 -17.36 -1.38
N ASP A 254 -11.75 -16.15 -0.88
CA ASP A 254 -13.03 -15.67 -0.36
C ASP A 254 -13.97 -15.23 -1.49
N ASP A 255 -15.23 -15.00 -1.16
CA ASP A 255 -16.22 -14.44 -2.09
C ASP A 255 -15.86 -13.00 -2.44
N PRO A 256 -15.63 -12.67 -3.73
CA PRO A 256 -15.29 -11.32 -4.17
C PRO A 256 -16.31 -10.24 -3.79
N LEU A 257 -17.58 -10.62 -3.55
CA LEU A 257 -18.63 -9.67 -3.18
C LEU A 257 -18.55 -9.21 -1.72
N THR A 258 -17.85 -9.93 -0.85
CA THR A 258 -17.77 -9.64 0.59
C THR A 258 -17.24 -8.22 0.86
N HIS A 259 -16.25 -7.78 0.10
CA HIS A 259 -15.65 -6.45 0.25
C HIS A 259 -16.33 -5.37 -0.61
N ILE A 260 -17.14 -5.77 -1.60
CA ILE A 260 -17.90 -4.84 -2.44
C ILE A 260 -19.16 -4.36 -1.69
N ASP A 261 -19.97 -5.28 -1.18
CA ASP A 261 -21.17 -4.95 -0.38
C ASP A 261 -20.88 -5.09 1.11
N SER A 262 -20.54 -3.97 1.73
CA SER A 262 -20.24 -3.89 3.17
C SER A 262 -21.44 -3.40 4.02
N THR A 263 -22.63 -3.28 3.45
CA THR A 263 -23.82 -2.71 4.14
C THR A 263 -24.11 -3.41 5.45
N LYS A 264 -24.19 -4.75 5.43
CA LYS A 264 -24.47 -5.55 6.62
C LYS A 264 -23.41 -5.43 7.71
N ILE A 265 -22.16 -5.21 7.32
CA ILE A 265 -21.06 -5.03 8.27
C ILE A 265 -21.23 -3.70 9.00
N PHE A 266 -21.54 -2.62 8.28
CA PHE A 266 -21.80 -1.32 8.92
C PHE A 266 -23.02 -1.35 9.83
N ASP A 267 -24.10 -2.04 9.46
CA ASP A 267 -25.28 -2.20 10.31
C ASP A 267 -24.93 -2.95 11.60
N SER A 268 -24.17 -4.05 11.52
CA SER A 268 -23.64 -4.77 12.68
C SER A 268 -22.77 -3.88 13.57
N LEU A 269 -21.89 -3.07 12.98
CA LEU A 269 -21.02 -2.18 13.75
C LEU A 269 -21.78 -1.04 14.43
N ARG A 270 -22.86 -0.52 13.81
CA ARG A 270 -23.77 0.46 14.45
C ARG A 270 -24.43 -0.12 15.70
N ASP A 271 -24.94 -1.35 15.62
CA ASP A 271 -25.57 -2.03 16.75
C ASP A 271 -24.58 -2.27 17.91
N ARG A 272 -23.27 -2.30 17.61
CA ARG A 272 -22.21 -2.51 18.62
C ARG A 272 -21.65 -1.23 19.23
N LEU A 273 -22.06 -0.04 18.78
CA LEU A 273 -21.55 1.23 19.32
C LEU A 273 -21.79 1.40 20.84
N ASP A 274 -22.88 0.85 21.36
CA ASP A 274 -23.25 0.92 22.77
C ASP A 274 -22.79 -0.31 23.57
N SER A 275 -21.98 -1.20 22.96
CA SER A 275 -21.45 -2.40 23.59
C SER A 275 -19.97 -2.24 24.01
N ASP A 276 -19.43 -3.27 24.62
CA ASP A 276 -18.00 -3.34 24.97
C ASP A 276 -17.09 -3.79 23.79
N TYR A 277 -17.64 -3.91 22.58
CA TYR A 277 -16.91 -4.40 21.42
C TYR A 277 -15.73 -3.50 21.05
N PHE A 278 -15.97 -2.22 20.80
CA PHE A 278 -14.91 -1.27 20.45
C PHE A 278 -13.88 -1.04 21.57
N PRO A 279 -14.26 -0.90 22.86
CA PRO A 279 -13.30 -0.90 23.95
C PRO A 279 -12.41 -2.15 24.01
N LYS A 280 -12.97 -3.35 23.85
CA LYS A 280 -12.21 -4.60 23.80
C LYS A 280 -11.28 -4.68 22.61
N LEU A 281 -11.73 -4.24 21.43
CA LEU A 281 -10.90 -4.18 20.25
C LEU A 281 -9.73 -3.21 20.45
N LEU A 282 -9.98 -2.02 20.98
CA LEU A 282 -8.93 -1.05 21.34
C LEU A 282 -7.93 -1.62 22.33
N GLN A 283 -8.39 -2.34 23.35
CA GLN A 283 -7.52 -3.03 24.28
C GLN A 283 -6.57 -3.99 23.57
N THR A 284 -7.09 -4.86 22.74
CA THR A 284 -6.30 -5.84 21.97
C THR A 284 -5.35 -5.17 20.98
N MET A 285 -5.78 -4.08 20.33
CA MET A 285 -4.97 -3.36 19.36
C MET A 285 -3.76 -2.68 20.01
N LEU A 286 -3.97 -1.90 21.06
CA LEU A 286 -2.97 -0.97 21.56
C LEU A 286 -2.59 -1.16 23.05
N ALA A 287 -3.55 -1.48 23.92
CA ALA A 287 -3.33 -1.48 25.36
C ALA A 287 -2.57 -2.70 25.88
N ASP A 288 -2.76 -3.86 25.25
CA ASP A 288 -2.10 -5.10 25.63
C ASP A 288 -0.60 -5.07 25.25
N ALA A 289 0.22 -5.66 26.12
CA ALA A 289 1.68 -5.59 26.03
C ALA A 289 2.31 -6.62 25.05
N GLY A 290 1.53 -7.55 24.48
CA GLY A 290 2.06 -8.66 23.66
C GLY A 290 2.16 -8.36 22.18
N ASP A 291 2.92 -9.18 21.45
CA ASP A 291 2.89 -9.37 20.00
C ASP A 291 3.10 -8.09 19.17
N LYS A 292 3.95 -7.17 19.61
CA LYS A 292 4.29 -5.96 18.85
C LYS A 292 5.73 -5.99 18.38
N VAL A 293 5.93 -5.54 17.17
CA VAL A 293 7.26 -5.21 16.64
C VAL A 293 7.44 -3.70 16.66
N TYR A 294 8.67 -3.26 16.85
CA TYR A 294 9.05 -1.84 16.86
C TYR A 294 10.12 -1.57 15.83
N LEU A 295 9.98 -0.49 15.10
CA LEU A 295 10.96 -0.02 14.14
C LEU A 295 11.34 1.42 14.45
N TYR A 296 12.62 1.68 14.48
CA TYR A 296 13.19 3.00 14.69
C TYR A 296 13.97 3.41 13.44
N ALA A 297 13.59 4.51 12.81
CA ALA A 297 14.31 5.07 11.67
C ALA A 297 15.07 6.32 12.12
N LEU A 298 16.39 6.25 12.02
CA LEU A 298 17.30 7.32 12.40
C LEU A 298 17.86 8.01 11.16
N PRO A 299 17.96 9.36 11.18
CA PRO A 299 18.53 10.10 10.08
C PRO A 299 20.04 9.86 9.95
N SER A 300 20.53 9.83 8.72
CA SER A 300 21.96 9.73 8.42
C SER A 300 22.32 10.64 7.27
N THR A 301 23.32 11.49 7.46
CA THR A 301 23.86 12.38 6.43
C THR A 301 24.88 11.68 5.51
N SER A 302 25.30 10.46 5.84
CA SER A 302 26.28 9.69 5.07
C SER A 302 25.70 8.53 4.28
N LYS A 303 24.47 8.07 4.63
CA LYS A 303 23.88 6.83 4.08
C LYS A 303 23.78 6.84 2.56
N GLY A 304 23.26 7.88 1.95
CA GLY A 304 23.14 7.96 0.49
C GLY A 304 24.51 7.86 -0.23
N ARG A 305 25.52 8.50 0.32
CA ARG A 305 26.89 8.39 -0.21
C ARG A 305 27.47 6.99 -0.01
N GLU A 306 27.26 6.38 1.15
CA GLU A 306 27.72 5.02 1.46
C GLU A 306 27.04 3.98 0.57
N ASP A 307 25.73 4.12 0.36
CA ASP A 307 24.96 3.27 -0.53
C ASP A 307 25.43 3.38 -1.98
N ALA A 308 25.66 4.61 -2.47
CA ALA A 308 26.19 4.85 -3.81
C ALA A 308 27.60 4.26 -3.99
N GLN A 309 28.48 4.37 -2.99
CA GLN A 309 29.81 3.76 -3.01
C GLN A 309 29.73 2.23 -3.03
N ARG A 310 28.84 1.63 -2.23
CA ARG A 310 28.61 0.18 -2.19
C ARG A 310 28.10 -0.35 -3.52
N GLU A 311 27.14 0.35 -4.14
CA GLU A 311 26.62 0.03 -5.46
C GLU A 311 27.69 0.11 -6.54
N ALA A 312 28.48 1.19 -6.56
CA ALA A 312 29.57 1.34 -7.52
C ALA A 312 30.64 0.25 -7.37
N ALA A 313 31.04 -0.06 -6.14
CA ALA A 313 32.00 -1.12 -5.86
C ALA A 313 31.50 -2.51 -6.31
N ARG A 314 30.20 -2.81 -6.07
CA ARG A 314 29.55 -4.04 -6.51
C ARG A 314 29.55 -4.14 -8.04
N ALA A 315 29.10 -3.08 -8.73
CA ALA A 315 29.07 -3.05 -10.19
C ALA A 315 30.48 -3.22 -10.79
N GLN A 316 31.49 -2.58 -10.20
CA GLN A 316 32.89 -2.71 -10.61
C GLN A 316 33.40 -4.14 -10.40
N ALA A 317 33.10 -4.75 -9.26
CA ALA A 317 33.52 -6.14 -8.98
C ALA A 317 32.87 -7.12 -9.94
N GLN A 318 31.57 -6.98 -10.22
CA GLN A 318 30.85 -7.82 -11.19
C GLN A 318 31.43 -7.65 -12.61
N PHE A 319 31.74 -6.43 -13.04
CA PHE A 319 32.33 -6.18 -14.34
C PHE A 319 33.75 -6.76 -14.43
N ALA A 320 34.57 -6.64 -13.39
CA ALA A 320 35.91 -7.17 -13.34
C ALA A 320 35.97 -8.71 -13.34
N ALA A 321 34.90 -9.38 -12.85
CA ALA A 321 34.79 -10.84 -12.87
C ALA A 321 34.43 -11.42 -14.25
N LEU A 322 34.01 -10.59 -15.21
CA LEU A 322 33.74 -11.00 -16.58
C LEU A 322 35.07 -11.27 -17.34
N ASP A 323 35.03 -12.23 -18.27
CA ASP A 323 36.15 -12.42 -19.21
C ASP A 323 36.27 -11.17 -20.16
N GLU A 324 37.43 -11.06 -20.84
CA GLU A 324 37.69 -9.91 -21.72
C GLU A 324 36.64 -9.76 -22.85
N ASN A 325 36.17 -10.87 -23.42
CA ASN A 325 35.14 -10.84 -24.45
C ASN A 325 33.80 -10.34 -23.91
N ALA A 326 33.40 -10.79 -22.71
CA ALA A 326 32.18 -10.34 -22.06
C ALA A 326 32.27 -8.86 -21.65
N GLN A 327 33.42 -8.41 -21.13
CA GLN A 327 33.66 -7.00 -20.84
C GLN A 327 33.55 -6.14 -22.11
N GLN A 328 34.12 -6.59 -23.23
CA GLN A 328 34.06 -5.85 -24.50
C GLN A 328 32.62 -5.79 -25.01
N ARG A 329 31.88 -6.90 -25.04
CA ARG A 329 30.46 -6.94 -25.41
C ARG A 329 29.62 -5.99 -24.53
N THR A 330 29.89 -5.93 -23.23
CA THR A 330 29.18 -5.04 -22.30
C THR A 330 29.43 -3.57 -22.66
N ARG A 331 30.70 -3.19 -22.93
CA ARG A 331 31.04 -1.83 -23.35
C ARG A 331 30.37 -1.44 -24.65
N GLU A 332 30.36 -2.33 -25.63
CA GLU A 332 29.72 -2.12 -26.94
C GLU A 332 28.21 -1.98 -26.82
N ALA A 333 27.56 -2.82 -25.98
CA ALA A 333 26.13 -2.75 -25.71
C ALA A 333 25.74 -1.41 -25.05
N VAL A 334 26.50 -0.97 -24.03
CA VAL A 334 26.27 0.31 -23.38
C VAL A 334 26.46 1.48 -24.35
N ALA A 335 27.54 1.47 -25.15
CA ALA A 335 27.79 2.51 -26.14
C ALA A 335 26.71 2.52 -27.25
N SER A 336 26.22 1.35 -27.66
CA SER A 336 25.12 1.24 -28.62
C SER A 336 23.80 1.79 -28.07
N MET A 337 23.47 1.45 -26.82
CA MET A 337 22.29 1.98 -26.13
C MET A 337 22.35 3.50 -26.00
N GLN A 338 23.50 4.05 -25.56
CA GLN A 338 23.68 5.51 -25.46
C GLN A 338 23.51 6.21 -26.79
N ARG A 339 24.09 5.67 -27.88
CA ARG A 339 23.89 6.21 -29.22
C ARG A 339 22.40 6.17 -29.63
N TRP A 340 21.74 5.05 -29.39
CA TRP A 340 20.32 4.92 -29.68
C TRP A 340 19.47 5.94 -28.94
N GLN A 341 19.71 6.14 -27.64
CA GLN A 341 19.01 7.13 -26.83
C GLN A 341 19.23 8.58 -27.26
N GLN A 342 20.40 8.87 -27.83
CA GLN A 342 20.79 10.21 -28.29
C GLN A 342 20.45 10.46 -29.77
N THR A 343 20.10 9.41 -30.53
CA THR A 343 19.74 9.54 -31.95
C THR A 343 18.27 10.00 -32.04
N PRO A 344 17.99 11.15 -32.65
CA PRO A 344 16.62 11.57 -32.89
C PRO A 344 15.88 10.54 -33.74
N ASP A 345 14.59 10.38 -33.48
CA ASP A 345 13.74 9.54 -34.33
C ASP A 345 13.66 10.09 -35.76
N ALA A 346 13.49 9.21 -36.74
CA ALA A 346 13.31 9.60 -38.11
C ALA A 346 12.02 10.42 -38.30
N GLU A 347 12.05 11.40 -39.17
CA GLU A 347 10.93 12.31 -39.41
C GLU A 347 9.65 11.54 -39.81
N GLU A 348 9.81 10.47 -40.60
CA GLU A 348 8.68 9.59 -40.99
C GLU A 348 8.05 8.89 -39.77
N ALA A 349 8.87 8.50 -38.77
CA ALA A 349 8.37 7.89 -37.53
C ALA A 349 7.62 8.92 -36.68
N LEU A 350 8.16 10.14 -36.57
CA LEU A 350 7.49 11.24 -35.85
C LEU A 350 6.15 11.63 -36.52
N CYS A 351 6.13 11.67 -37.85
CA CYS A 351 4.90 11.95 -38.61
C CYS A 351 3.85 10.84 -38.50
N SER A 352 4.21 9.63 -38.09
CA SER A 352 3.25 8.55 -37.86
C SER A 352 2.47 8.66 -36.54
N LEU A 353 2.93 9.51 -35.63
CA LEU A 353 2.23 9.75 -34.38
C LEU A 353 0.98 10.59 -34.60
N PRO A 354 -0.19 10.23 -34.03
CA PRO A 354 -1.37 11.06 -34.14
C PRO A 354 -1.14 12.40 -33.41
N HIS A 355 -1.37 13.49 -34.13
CA HIS A 355 -1.34 14.83 -33.60
C HIS A 355 -2.75 15.39 -33.48
N LEU A 356 -3.03 16.12 -32.39
CA LEU A 356 -4.25 16.90 -32.28
C LEU A 356 -4.15 18.15 -33.16
N GLU A 357 -5.14 18.32 -34.04
CA GLU A 357 -5.30 19.55 -34.83
C GLU A 357 -6.32 20.48 -34.13
N LEU A 358 -6.31 21.76 -34.53
CA LEU A 358 -7.27 22.72 -33.97
C LEU A 358 -8.75 22.30 -34.27
N ALA A 359 -8.96 21.52 -35.32
CA ALA A 359 -10.27 20.98 -35.66
C ALA A 359 -10.74 19.88 -34.66
N ASP A 360 -9.84 19.22 -33.98
CA ASP A 360 -10.15 18.20 -33.00
C ASP A 360 -10.57 18.80 -31.61
N VAL A 361 -10.33 20.12 -31.46
CA VAL A 361 -10.72 20.83 -30.23
C VAL A 361 -12.17 21.28 -30.37
N PRO A 362 -13.09 20.78 -29.52
CA PRO A 362 -14.48 21.25 -29.54
C PRO A 362 -14.55 22.76 -29.37
N GLN A 363 -15.22 23.47 -30.33
CA GLN A 363 -15.39 24.91 -30.25
C GLN A 363 -16.47 25.35 -29.27
N GLU A 364 -17.32 24.42 -28.87
CA GLU A 364 -18.39 24.65 -27.91
C GLU A 364 -18.10 23.89 -26.61
N ALA A 365 -18.33 24.58 -25.48
CA ALA A 365 -18.27 23.93 -24.18
C ALA A 365 -19.38 22.87 -24.07
N VAL A 366 -19.05 21.72 -23.51
CA VAL A 366 -20.07 20.70 -23.18
C VAL A 366 -21.07 21.33 -22.22
N PRO A 367 -22.35 21.46 -22.60
CA PRO A 367 -23.34 22.08 -21.72
C PRO A 367 -23.56 21.19 -20.50
N ILE A 368 -23.39 21.77 -19.31
CA ILE A 368 -23.79 21.10 -18.07
C ILE A 368 -25.31 21.05 -18.06
N ARG A 369 -25.88 19.85 -18.16
CA ARG A 369 -27.32 19.65 -18.10
C ARG A 369 -27.79 19.85 -16.68
N THR A 370 -28.59 20.88 -16.46
CA THR A 370 -29.15 21.19 -15.17
C THR A 370 -30.69 21.20 -15.24
N ARG A 371 -31.32 20.77 -14.16
CA ARG A 371 -32.75 20.80 -13.99
C ARG A 371 -33.10 21.44 -12.64
N GLU A 372 -33.86 22.50 -12.68
CA GLU A 372 -34.40 23.07 -11.47
C GLU A 372 -35.65 22.30 -11.04
N THR A 373 -35.73 21.96 -9.76
CA THR A 373 -36.88 21.31 -9.14
C THR A 373 -37.06 21.83 -7.71
N THR A 374 -38.15 21.43 -7.08
CA THR A 374 -38.40 21.75 -5.67
C THR A 374 -38.53 20.43 -4.89
N LEU A 375 -37.88 20.36 -3.74
CA LEU A 375 -38.03 19.26 -2.79
C LEU A 375 -38.50 19.89 -1.46
N ASP A 376 -39.67 19.50 -0.99
CA ASP A 376 -40.27 20.00 0.25
C ASP A 376 -40.32 21.55 0.35
N GLY A 377 -40.54 22.21 -0.78
CA GLY A 377 -40.59 23.67 -0.88
C GLY A 377 -39.23 24.38 -1.02
N ALA A 378 -38.13 23.64 -0.92
CA ALA A 378 -36.80 24.18 -1.16
C ALA A 378 -36.40 24.05 -2.64
N PRO A 379 -35.77 25.09 -3.25
CA PRO A 379 -35.28 25.01 -4.62
C PRO A 379 -34.07 24.06 -4.68
N VAL A 380 -34.10 23.14 -5.64
CA VAL A 380 -33.03 22.17 -5.87
C VAL A 380 -32.55 22.28 -7.32
N LEU A 381 -31.25 22.44 -7.53
CA LEU A 381 -30.61 22.33 -8.82
C LEU A 381 -30.04 20.92 -8.96
N LYS A 382 -30.61 20.15 -9.85
CA LYS A 382 -30.10 18.83 -10.20
C LYS A 382 -29.16 18.97 -11.40
N VAL A 383 -27.95 18.45 -11.26
CA VAL A 383 -26.95 18.36 -12.31
C VAL A 383 -26.94 16.90 -12.79
N ASP A 384 -27.16 16.69 -14.09
CA ASP A 384 -27.17 15.33 -14.69
C ASP A 384 -25.78 14.98 -15.25
#